data_81bb6db5795f21dad7b2dca353a926dd
#
_entry.id   81bb6db5795f21dad7b2dca353a926dd
#
_cell.length_a   1.000
_cell.length_b   1.000
_cell.length_c   1.000
_cell.angle_alpha   90.00
_cell.angle_beta   90.00
_cell.angle_gamma   90.00
#
_symmetry.space_group_name_H-M   'P 1'
#
loop_
_entity.id
_entity.type
_entity.pdbx_description
1 polymer ?
#
loop_
_entity_poly.entity_id
_entity_poly.type
_entity_poly.pdbx_seq_one_letter_code
_entity_poly.pdbx_strand_id
1 'polypeptide(L)'
;MGGMSQSFTDKLAARIKETGSALCVGLDPRLGMDDLEAIPALLRKVVEETAPYAAAFKPNIAYFEAMGLRGLEILEDLLPDMPKDVPVVLDAKRGDIGETQKYYAHAYFERLGVDAVTLSPFMGYDTLEPFLDYEGKGVYLLAVTSNSGSADVERQELAGGRRVFELVGDMVLRSVREGCKTSVGMVVGLTNADSSILERIPDAPLLIPGLGAQGGDLSCLSGSGHVAPPLINVSRGIMYQNPELGFAEKAAGFAQRIREALNY
;
A
#
# COMPACT_ATOMS: atom_id res chain seq x y z
N MET A 1 -24.20 4.22 22.86
CA MET A 1 -23.40 5.25 22.20
C MET A 1 -22.50 4.49 21.21
N GLY A 2 -22.89 4.41 19.94
CA GLY A 2 -22.05 3.79 18.91
C GLY A 2 -20.88 4.75 18.64
N GLY A 3 -19.67 4.37 19.08
CA GLY A 3 -18.47 5.07 18.65
C GLY A 3 -18.38 4.98 17.13
N MET A 4 -18.22 6.10 16.44
CA MET A 4 -17.90 6.10 15.01
C MET A 4 -16.64 5.27 14.83
N SER A 5 -16.70 4.28 13.96
CA SER A 5 -15.55 3.48 13.59
C SER A 5 -14.47 4.42 13.03
N GLN A 6 -13.24 4.29 13.50
CA GLN A 6 -12.11 5.09 13.02
C GLN A 6 -11.87 4.76 11.54
N SER A 7 -11.74 5.78 10.68
CA SER A 7 -11.43 5.55 9.27
C SER A 7 -10.04 4.91 9.11
N PHE A 8 -9.80 4.22 7.99
CA PHE A 8 -8.47 3.69 7.69
C PHE A 8 -7.40 4.79 7.67
N THR A 9 -7.71 5.95 7.10
CA THR A 9 -6.81 7.11 7.06
C THR A 9 -6.43 7.59 8.47
N ASP A 10 -7.40 7.68 9.40
CA ASP A 10 -7.13 8.09 10.78
C ASP A 10 -6.30 7.05 11.53
N LYS A 11 -6.59 5.76 11.34
CA LYS A 11 -5.81 4.65 11.90
C LYS A 11 -4.35 4.71 11.44
N LEU A 12 -4.15 4.93 10.14
CA LEU A 12 -2.82 5.07 9.55
C LEU A 12 -2.08 6.31 10.09
N ALA A 13 -2.75 7.47 10.13
CA ALA A 13 -2.18 8.70 10.66
C ALA A 13 -1.78 8.57 12.14
N ALA A 14 -2.61 7.93 12.95
CA ALA A 14 -2.30 7.66 14.35
C ALA A 14 -1.05 6.77 14.48
N ARG A 15 -0.95 5.72 13.65
CA ARG A 15 0.21 4.81 13.69
C ARG A 15 1.50 5.49 13.21
N ILE A 16 1.45 6.31 12.15
CA ILE A 16 2.60 7.12 11.71
C ILE A 16 3.06 8.06 12.84
N LYS A 17 2.13 8.71 13.53
CA LYS A 17 2.46 9.58 14.67
C LYS A 17 3.12 8.80 15.81
N GLU A 18 2.67 7.60 16.12
CA GLU A 18 3.22 6.74 17.17
C GLU A 18 4.63 6.29 16.84
N THR A 19 4.87 5.78 15.62
CA THR A 19 6.18 5.30 15.17
C THR A 19 7.13 6.44 14.78
N GLY A 20 6.61 7.64 14.52
CA GLY A 20 7.33 8.75 13.91
C GLY A 20 7.86 8.40 12.52
N SER A 21 7.21 7.51 11.78
CA SER A 21 7.65 7.07 10.46
C SER A 21 6.49 6.53 9.62
N ALA A 22 6.53 6.78 8.32
CA ALA A 22 5.60 6.24 7.33
C ALA A 22 6.08 4.91 6.70
N LEU A 23 6.95 4.17 7.40
CA LEU A 23 7.50 2.91 6.89
C LEU A 23 6.41 1.86 6.72
N CYS A 24 6.23 1.37 5.50
CA CYS A 24 5.43 0.19 5.18
C CYS A 24 6.37 -1.00 4.92
N VAL A 25 6.28 -2.04 5.74
CA VAL A 25 7.12 -3.23 5.60
C VAL A 25 6.49 -4.21 4.63
N GLY A 26 7.14 -4.45 3.48
CA GLY A 26 6.69 -5.43 2.50
C GLY A 26 7.03 -6.85 2.92
N LEU A 27 6.03 -7.74 2.87
CA LEU A 27 6.14 -9.17 3.21
C LEU A 27 6.06 -10.00 1.92
N ASP A 28 7.17 -10.07 1.19
CA ASP A 28 7.25 -10.64 -0.15
C ASP A 28 8.25 -11.83 -0.17
N PRO A 29 7.88 -13.03 0.34
CA PRO A 29 8.76 -14.22 0.35
C PRO A 29 9.07 -14.70 -1.06
N ARG A 30 10.30 -15.17 -1.30
CA ARG A 30 10.79 -15.45 -2.66
C ARG A 30 11.02 -16.94 -2.88
N LEU A 31 10.29 -17.54 -3.82
CA LEU A 31 10.60 -18.87 -4.33
C LEU A 31 12.04 -18.94 -4.85
N GLY A 32 12.74 -20.02 -4.49
CA GLY A 32 14.13 -20.25 -4.86
C GLY A 32 15.17 -19.54 -3.98
N MET A 33 14.75 -18.63 -3.09
CA MET A 33 15.60 -18.07 -2.03
C MET A 33 15.18 -18.59 -0.65
N ASP A 34 13.87 -18.71 -0.44
CA ASP A 34 13.27 -19.16 0.81
C ASP A 34 12.81 -20.61 0.68
N ASP A 35 13.06 -21.42 1.70
CA ASP A 35 12.46 -22.74 1.83
C ASP A 35 10.96 -22.56 2.18
N LEU A 36 10.09 -23.21 1.39
CA LEU A 36 8.65 -23.09 1.53
C LEU A 36 8.16 -23.39 2.96
N GLU A 37 8.75 -24.40 3.61
CA GLU A 37 8.38 -24.78 4.98
C GLU A 37 8.92 -23.80 6.04
N ALA A 38 9.96 -23.05 5.72
CA ALA A 38 10.52 -22.01 6.60
C ALA A 38 9.83 -20.65 6.46
N ILE A 39 9.11 -20.38 5.37
CA ILE A 39 8.45 -19.10 5.09
C ILE A 39 7.54 -18.64 6.23
N PRO A 40 6.67 -19.48 6.84
CA PRO A 40 5.81 -19.04 7.94
C PRO A 40 6.61 -18.48 9.14
N ALA A 41 7.69 -19.14 9.52
CA ALA A 41 8.54 -18.70 10.61
C ALA A 41 9.32 -17.42 10.24
N LEU A 42 9.81 -17.32 9.01
CA LEU A 42 10.47 -16.13 8.48
C LEU A 42 9.55 -14.91 8.54
N LEU A 43 8.32 -15.03 8.04
CA LEU A 43 7.37 -13.91 8.00
C LEU A 43 6.96 -13.46 9.41
N ARG A 44 6.68 -14.39 10.34
CA ARG A 44 6.40 -14.06 11.75
C ARG A 44 7.57 -13.32 12.39
N LYS A 45 8.80 -13.76 12.16
CA LYS A 45 10.00 -13.08 12.66
C LYS A 45 10.15 -11.68 12.07
N VAL A 46 9.92 -11.50 10.76
CA VAL A 46 9.95 -10.17 10.14
C VAL A 46 8.90 -9.26 10.77
N VAL A 47 7.67 -9.74 10.94
CA VAL A 47 6.58 -8.97 11.57
C VAL A 47 6.96 -8.58 13.01
N GLU A 48 7.37 -9.53 13.84
CA GLU A 48 7.73 -9.30 15.24
C GLU A 48 8.86 -8.27 15.39
N GLU A 49 9.95 -8.44 14.64
CA GLU A 49 11.12 -7.55 14.75
C GLU A 49 10.86 -6.15 14.15
N THR A 50 9.98 -6.01 13.16
CA THR A 50 9.77 -4.74 12.46
C THR A 50 8.54 -3.96 12.92
N ALA A 51 7.60 -4.59 13.64
CA ALA A 51 6.39 -3.95 14.13
C ALA A 51 6.62 -2.63 14.87
N PRO A 52 7.64 -2.47 15.73
CA PRO A 52 7.89 -1.19 16.43
C PRO A 52 8.17 -0.01 15.49
N TYR A 53 8.57 -0.26 14.26
CA TYR A 53 8.96 0.74 13.26
C TYR A 53 7.96 0.88 12.13
N ALA A 54 7.02 -0.07 11.99
CA ALA A 54 6.11 -0.15 10.87
C ALA A 54 4.85 0.70 11.08
N ALA A 55 4.53 1.54 10.11
CA ALA A 55 3.22 2.18 9.98
C ALA A 55 2.18 1.26 9.37
N ALA A 56 2.61 0.30 8.55
CA ALA A 56 1.78 -0.75 7.98
C ALA A 56 2.62 -1.96 7.55
N PHE A 57 1.98 -3.12 7.42
CA PHE A 57 2.52 -4.27 6.70
C PHE A 57 1.86 -4.42 5.34
N LYS A 58 2.62 -4.88 4.34
CA LYS A 58 2.09 -5.04 2.99
C LYS A 58 2.53 -6.38 2.36
N PRO A 59 1.79 -7.48 2.56
CA PRO A 59 1.96 -8.67 1.74
C PRO A 59 1.52 -8.39 0.30
N ASN A 60 2.27 -8.89 -0.67
CA ASN A 60 1.87 -8.89 -2.07
C ASN A 60 1.39 -10.30 -2.45
N ILE A 61 0.11 -10.41 -2.80
CA ILE A 61 -0.56 -11.69 -3.03
C ILE A 61 0.12 -12.54 -4.11
N ALA A 62 0.77 -11.93 -5.11
CA ALA A 62 1.44 -12.65 -6.19
C ALA A 62 2.53 -13.60 -5.70
N TYR A 63 3.25 -13.25 -4.63
CA TYR A 63 4.26 -14.14 -4.04
C TYR A 63 3.62 -15.38 -3.41
N PHE A 64 2.46 -15.23 -2.80
CA PHE A 64 1.72 -16.32 -2.18
C PHE A 64 0.98 -17.16 -3.22
N GLU A 65 0.36 -16.55 -4.21
CA GLU A 65 -0.27 -17.25 -5.34
C GLU A 65 0.76 -18.11 -6.11
N ALA A 66 1.98 -17.64 -6.28
CA ALA A 66 3.06 -18.38 -6.93
C ALA A 66 3.46 -19.66 -6.19
N MET A 67 3.20 -19.76 -4.90
CA MET A 67 3.40 -20.96 -4.08
C MET A 67 2.19 -21.92 -4.08
N GLY A 68 1.16 -21.62 -4.89
CA GLY A 68 -0.07 -22.42 -4.97
C GLY A 68 -0.90 -22.35 -3.69
N LEU A 69 -1.66 -23.40 -3.41
CA LEU A 69 -2.54 -23.45 -2.24
C LEU A 69 -1.77 -23.26 -0.93
N ARG A 70 -0.58 -23.84 -0.83
CA ARG A 70 0.26 -23.69 0.38
C ARG A 70 0.62 -22.23 0.67
N GLY A 71 0.91 -21.44 -0.37
CA GLY A 71 1.17 -20.00 -0.20
C GLY A 71 -0.05 -19.24 0.29
N LEU A 72 -1.23 -19.54 -0.23
CA LEU A 72 -2.47 -18.91 0.24
C LEU A 72 -2.79 -19.29 1.70
N GLU A 73 -2.57 -20.56 2.10
CA GLU A 73 -2.67 -20.99 3.50
C GLU A 73 -1.69 -20.20 4.39
N ILE A 74 -0.44 -20.04 3.97
CA ILE A 74 0.57 -19.27 4.71
C ILE A 74 0.10 -17.82 4.92
N LEU A 75 -0.45 -17.18 3.90
CA LEU A 75 -0.99 -15.82 4.04
C LEU A 75 -2.18 -15.79 4.99
N GLU A 76 -3.13 -16.73 4.86
CA GLU A 76 -4.33 -16.81 5.69
C GLU A 76 -3.97 -17.07 7.16
N ASP A 77 -2.97 -17.89 7.45
CA ASP A 77 -2.47 -18.19 8.79
C ASP A 77 -1.66 -17.03 9.41
N LEU A 78 -1.02 -16.20 8.57
CA LEU A 78 -0.21 -15.06 9.02
C LEU A 78 -1.07 -13.88 9.49
N LEU A 79 -2.17 -13.59 8.77
CA LEU A 79 -2.97 -12.38 8.98
C LEU A 79 -3.57 -12.26 10.40
N PRO A 80 -4.09 -13.33 11.04
CA PRO A 80 -4.57 -13.27 12.42
C PRO A 80 -3.50 -12.94 13.45
N ASP A 81 -2.24 -13.30 13.17
CA ASP A 81 -1.07 -13.09 14.04
C ASP A 81 -0.49 -11.67 13.93
N MET A 82 -0.99 -10.84 12.97
CA MET A 82 -0.54 -9.46 12.82
C MET A 82 -0.89 -8.61 14.04
N PRO A 83 0.00 -7.68 14.47
CA PRO A 83 -0.30 -6.70 15.51
C PRO A 83 -1.55 -5.89 15.15
N LYS A 84 -2.53 -5.82 16.05
CA LYS A 84 -3.85 -5.22 15.77
C LYS A 84 -3.83 -3.70 15.58
N ASP A 85 -2.78 -3.06 16.07
CA ASP A 85 -2.52 -1.62 15.96
C ASP A 85 -1.78 -1.24 14.68
N VAL A 86 -1.26 -2.23 13.92
CA VAL A 86 -0.54 -2.01 12.66
C VAL A 86 -1.43 -2.40 11.47
N PRO A 87 -1.86 -1.45 10.64
CA PRO A 87 -2.65 -1.74 9.45
C PRO A 87 -1.99 -2.73 8.48
N VAL A 88 -2.80 -3.57 7.85
CA VAL A 88 -2.35 -4.48 6.79
C VAL A 88 -2.93 -4.05 5.44
N VAL A 89 -2.07 -3.79 4.47
CA VAL A 89 -2.42 -3.45 3.09
C VAL A 89 -2.13 -4.66 2.19
N LEU A 90 -3.14 -5.30 1.62
CA LEU A 90 -2.94 -6.37 0.64
C LEU A 90 -2.64 -5.78 -0.73
N ASP A 91 -1.43 -5.99 -1.23
CA ASP A 91 -1.05 -5.56 -2.58
C ASP A 91 -1.53 -6.60 -3.61
N ALA A 92 -2.77 -6.45 -4.08
CA ALA A 92 -3.47 -7.39 -4.96
C ALA A 92 -3.68 -6.86 -6.39
N LYS A 93 -3.73 -5.53 -6.56
CA LYS A 93 -3.96 -4.86 -7.84
C LYS A 93 -5.17 -5.42 -8.59
N ARG A 94 -6.26 -5.71 -7.84
CA ARG A 94 -7.46 -6.31 -8.42
C ARG A 94 -8.26 -5.29 -9.24
N GLY A 95 -8.86 -5.80 -10.30
CA GLY A 95 -9.82 -5.10 -11.13
C GLY A 95 -10.65 -6.14 -11.87
N ASP A 96 -11.98 -6.07 -11.72
CA ASP A 96 -12.95 -6.93 -12.38
C ASP A 96 -14.29 -6.18 -12.45
N ILE A 97 -15.27 -6.70 -13.18
CA ILE A 97 -16.55 -6.05 -13.37
C ILE A 97 -17.67 -6.68 -12.54
N GLY A 98 -18.68 -5.87 -12.24
CA GLY A 98 -19.95 -6.28 -11.70
C GLY A 98 -19.85 -7.16 -10.46
N GLU A 99 -20.46 -8.34 -10.52
CA GLU A 99 -20.56 -9.27 -9.39
C GLU A 99 -19.20 -9.82 -8.98
N THR A 100 -18.29 -10.14 -9.90
CA THR A 100 -16.98 -10.69 -9.60
C THR A 100 -16.19 -9.81 -8.65
N GLN A 101 -16.27 -8.50 -8.82
CA GLN A 101 -15.59 -7.54 -7.96
C GLN A 101 -16.12 -7.58 -6.50
N LYS A 102 -17.39 -7.91 -6.28
CA LYS A 102 -17.98 -8.11 -4.93
C LYS A 102 -17.34 -9.31 -4.23
N TYR A 103 -17.06 -10.39 -4.97
CA TYR A 103 -16.39 -11.56 -4.38
C TYR A 103 -14.94 -11.23 -3.97
N TYR A 104 -14.23 -10.39 -4.70
CA TYR A 104 -12.92 -9.90 -4.27
C TYR A 104 -13.00 -9.02 -3.02
N ALA A 105 -13.96 -8.10 -2.95
CA ALA A 105 -14.16 -7.26 -1.76
C ALA A 105 -14.45 -8.11 -0.52
N HIS A 106 -15.38 -9.07 -0.63
CA HIS A 106 -15.69 -10.03 0.42
C HIS A 106 -14.45 -10.85 0.84
N ALA A 107 -13.71 -11.41 -0.13
CA ALA A 107 -12.52 -12.22 0.16
C ALA A 107 -11.46 -11.43 0.95
N TYR A 108 -11.21 -10.18 0.58
CA TYR A 108 -10.15 -9.41 1.21
C TYR A 108 -10.58 -8.74 2.51
N PHE A 109 -11.74 -8.10 2.55
CA PHE A 109 -12.18 -7.34 3.72
C PHE A 109 -12.88 -8.19 4.78
N GLU A 110 -13.64 -9.22 4.38
CA GLU A 110 -14.40 -10.03 5.32
C GLU A 110 -13.68 -11.33 5.68
N ARG A 111 -13.17 -12.10 4.69
CA ARG A 111 -12.51 -13.37 4.96
C ARG A 111 -11.06 -13.18 5.45
N LEU A 112 -10.22 -12.47 4.70
CA LEU A 112 -8.83 -12.21 5.09
C LEU A 112 -8.71 -11.09 6.14
N GLY A 113 -9.70 -10.22 6.26
CA GLY A 113 -9.78 -9.19 7.28
C GLY A 113 -8.77 -8.05 7.10
N VAL A 114 -8.10 -7.90 5.95
CA VAL A 114 -7.10 -6.85 5.72
C VAL A 114 -7.71 -5.45 5.86
N ASP A 115 -6.87 -4.47 6.23
CA ASP A 115 -7.33 -3.09 6.43
C ASP A 115 -7.45 -2.31 5.12
N ALA A 116 -6.59 -2.62 4.13
CA ALA A 116 -6.66 -1.97 2.82
C ALA A 116 -6.22 -2.91 1.70
N VAL A 117 -6.57 -2.56 0.44
CA VAL A 117 -6.20 -3.33 -0.75
C VAL A 117 -5.84 -2.39 -1.90
N THR A 118 -4.92 -2.81 -2.78
CA THR A 118 -4.62 -2.10 -4.02
C THR A 118 -5.55 -2.56 -5.15
N LEU A 119 -6.10 -1.60 -5.92
CA LEU A 119 -7.03 -1.85 -7.01
C LEU A 119 -6.51 -1.24 -8.32
N SER A 120 -6.81 -1.90 -9.45
CA SER A 120 -6.63 -1.33 -10.77
C SER A 120 -7.90 -0.59 -11.20
N PRO A 121 -7.86 0.73 -11.43
CA PRO A 121 -9.03 1.50 -11.84
C PRO A 121 -9.29 1.47 -13.34
N PHE A 122 -8.52 0.69 -14.12
CA PHE A 122 -8.53 0.72 -15.58
C PHE A 122 -9.91 0.45 -16.21
N MET A 123 -10.75 -0.37 -15.55
CA MET A 123 -12.10 -0.70 -16.04
C MET A 123 -13.19 0.28 -15.61
N GLY A 124 -12.84 1.37 -14.90
CA GLY A 124 -13.78 2.43 -14.56
C GLY A 124 -14.26 2.41 -13.11
N TYR A 125 -14.96 3.48 -12.72
CA TYR A 125 -15.33 3.74 -11.32
C TYR A 125 -16.34 2.73 -10.76
N ASP A 126 -17.26 2.26 -11.58
CA ASP A 126 -18.26 1.26 -11.18
C ASP A 126 -17.62 -0.04 -10.66
N THR A 127 -16.40 -0.35 -11.11
CA THR A 127 -15.64 -1.50 -10.62
C THR A 127 -15.04 -1.29 -9.24
N LEU A 128 -14.94 -0.05 -8.79
CA LEU A 128 -14.48 0.29 -7.44
C LEU A 128 -15.60 0.23 -6.41
N GLU A 129 -16.84 0.54 -6.80
CA GLU A 129 -18.01 0.66 -5.92
C GLU A 129 -18.17 -0.52 -4.93
N PRO A 130 -17.96 -1.80 -5.32
CA PRO A 130 -18.05 -2.92 -4.39
C PRO A 130 -17.09 -2.85 -3.19
N PHE A 131 -16.00 -2.09 -3.31
CA PHE A 131 -15.03 -1.87 -2.24
C PHE A 131 -15.30 -0.61 -1.40
N LEU A 132 -16.16 0.30 -1.87
CA LEU A 132 -16.28 1.65 -1.29
C LEU A 132 -17.26 1.76 -0.12
N ASP A 133 -17.99 0.70 0.23
CA ASP A 133 -19.00 0.69 1.32
C ASP A 133 -18.51 0.00 2.61
N TYR A 134 -17.22 -0.24 2.75
CA TYR A 134 -16.62 -0.89 3.92
C TYR A 134 -16.07 0.15 4.90
N GLU A 135 -16.76 0.35 6.03
CA GLU A 135 -16.34 1.27 7.08
C GLU A 135 -15.01 0.84 7.73
N GLY A 136 -14.11 1.80 7.95
CA GLY A 136 -12.79 1.54 8.54
C GLY A 136 -11.78 0.87 7.62
N LYS A 137 -12.15 0.57 6.37
CA LYS A 137 -11.27 -0.01 5.36
C LYS A 137 -10.70 1.05 4.40
N GLY A 138 -9.69 0.66 3.62
CA GLY A 138 -9.03 1.51 2.63
C GLY A 138 -8.80 0.83 1.29
N VAL A 139 -8.73 1.61 0.22
CA VAL A 139 -8.27 1.17 -1.09
C VAL A 139 -7.22 2.12 -1.63
N TYR A 140 -6.23 1.59 -2.34
CA TYR A 140 -5.24 2.37 -3.07
C TYR A 140 -5.37 2.08 -4.56
N LEU A 141 -5.72 3.10 -5.34
CA LEU A 141 -5.87 3.01 -6.78
C LEU A 141 -4.52 3.19 -7.48
N LEU A 142 -4.20 2.33 -8.45
CA LEU A 142 -2.99 2.50 -9.26
C LEU A 142 -3.10 3.79 -10.08
N ALA A 143 -2.23 4.76 -9.83
CA ALA A 143 -2.19 6.03 -10.55
C ALA A 143 -0.91 6.17 -11.37
N VAL A 144 0.27 6.12 -10.72
CA VAL A 144 1.58 6.11 -11.39
C VAL A 144 2.43 5.02 -10.77
N THR A 145 2.71 3.96 -11.51
CA THR A 145 3.54 2.85 -11.03
C THR A 145 5.03 3.08 -11.26
N SER A 146 5.89 2.38 -10.50
CA SER A 146 7.33 2.62 -10.51
C SER A 146 8.08 2.02 -11.70
N ASN A 147 7.45 1.16 -12.50
CA ASN A 147 8.02 0.54 -13.69
C ASN A 147 8.07 1.51 -14.89
N SER A 148 8.98 1.29 -15.82
CA SER A 148 9.12 2.12 -17.03
C SER A 148 7.85 2.15 -17.89
N GLY A 149 7.11 1.03 -17.95
CA GLY A 149 5.85 0.89 -18.71
C GLY A 149 4.71 1.78 -18.22
N SER A 150 4.86 2.47 -17.08
CA SER A 150 3.90 3.52 -16.68
C SER A 150 3.75 4.61 -17.73
N ALA A 151 4.78 4.81 -18.58
CA ALA A 151 4.74 5.73 -19.70
C ALA A 151 3.78 5.31 -20.83
N ASP A 152 3.48 4.02 -20.95
CA ASP A 152 2.68 3.49 -22.05
C ASP A 152 1.17 3.81 -21.90
N VAL A 153 0.71 3.94 -20.64
CA VAL A 153 -0.71 4.20 -20.33
C VAL A 153 -0.85 5.33 -19.30
N GLU A 154 -0.33 5.14 -18.09
CA GLU A 154 -0.65 5.98 -16.93
C GLU A 154 -0.25 7.46 -17.13
N ARG A 155 0.88 7.70 -17.79
CA ARG A 155 1.44 9.04 -18.06
C ARG A 155 1.13 9.59 -19.45
N GLN A 156 0.30 8.88 -20.26
CA GLN A 156 -0.11 9.38 -21.55
C GLN A 156 -0.95 10.66 -21.42
N GLU A 157 -0.73 11.59 -22.36
CA GLU A 157 -1.46 12.84 -22.40
C GLU A 157 -2.77 12.67 -23.16
N LEU A 158 -3.84 13.17 -22.56
CA LEU A 158 -5.18 13.23 -23.14
C LEU A 158 -5.40 14.55 -23.87
N ALA A 159 -6.43 14.63 -24.68
CA ALA A 159 -6.86 15.89 -25.26
C ALA A 159 -7.08 16.95 -24.16
N GLY A 160 -6.48 18.12 -24.31
CA GLY A 160 -6.54 19.21 -23.32
C GLY A 160 -5.43 19.22 -22.27
N GLY A 161 -4.38 18.41 -22.45
CA GLY A 161 -3.15 18.46 -21.63
C GLY A 161 -3.23 17.74 -20.27
N ARG A 162 -4.35 17.08 -19.99
CA ARG A 162 -4.48 16.18 -18.83
C ARG A 162 -3.81 14.84 -19.12
N ARG A 163 -3.40 14.12 -18.08
CA ARG A 163 -2.82 12.79 -18.20
C ARG A 163 -3.76 11.72 -17.62
N VAL A 164 -3.55 10.46 -18.04
CA VAL A 164 -4.43 9.35 -17.63
C VAL A 164 -4.47 9.20 -16.10
N PHE A 165 -3.35 9.35 -15.38
CA PHE A 165 -3.35 9.25 -13.92
C PHE A 165 -4.21 10.32 -13.23
N GLU A 166 -4.45 11.48 -13.86
CA GLU A 166 -5.33 12.52 -13.33
C GLU A 166 -6.80 12.09 -13.31
N LEU A 167 -7.19 11.17 -14.22
CA LEU A 167 -8.51 10.54 -14.17
C LEU A 167 -8.68 9.66 -12.92
N VAL A 168 -7.59 9.03 -12.47
CA VAL A 168 -7.60 8.27 -11.20
C VAL A 168 -7.79 9.23 -10.03
N GLY A 169 -7.15 10.40 -10.05
CA GLY A 169 -7.39 11.48 -9.08
C GLY A 169 -8.85 11.92 -9.04
N ASP A 170 -9.52 12.04 -10.20
CA ASP A 170 -10.95 12.36 -10.27
C ASP A 170 -11.82 11.26 -9.61
N MET A 171 -11.44 9.98 -9.73
CA MET A 171 -12.15 8.88 -9.06
C MET A 171 -12.04 8.98 -7.53
N VAL A 172 -10.86 9.37 -7.02
CA VAL A 172 -10.67 9.65 -5.59
C VAL A 172 -11.57 10.79 -5.13
N LEU A 173 -11.57 11.93 -5.86
CA LEU A 173 -12.45 13.06 -5.54
C LEU A 173 -13.93 12.70 -5.64
N ARG A 174 -14.30 11.83 -6.59
CA ARG A 174 -15.67 11.33 -6.72
C ARG A 174 -16.08 10.53 -5.49
N SER A 175 -15.25 9.62 -4.98
CA SER A 175 -15.56 8.83 -3.78
C SER A 175 -15.79 9.70 -2.54
N VAL A 176 -15.02 10.79 -2.39
CA VAL A 176 -15.22 11.76 -1.32
C VAL A 176 -16.55 12.49 -1.47
N ARG A 177 -16.87 12.97 -2.67
CA ARG A 177 -18.15 13.68 -2.96
C ARG A 177 -19.38 12.80 -2.73
N GLU A 178 -19.27 11.50 -3.02
CA GLU A 178 -20.36 10.52 -2.83
C GLU A 178 -20.47 10.04 -1.39
N GLY A 179 -19.54 10.43 -0.51
CA GLY A 179 -19.57 10.06 0.91
C GLY A 179 -19.29 8.57 1.14
N CYS A 180 -18.40 7.98 0.33
CA CYS A 180 -18.02 6.59 0.49
C CYS A 180 -17.43 6.33 1.86
N LYS A 181 -17.72 5.15 2.46
CA LYS A 181 -17.24 4.79 3.81
C LYS A 181 -15.79 4.35 3.84
N THR A 182 -15.30 3.81 2.72
CA THR A 182 -13.94 3.34 2.56
C THR A 182 -13.01 4.50 2.23
N SER A 183 -11.86 4.59 2.88
CA SER A 183 -10.82 5.57 2.54
C SER A 183 -10.21 5.25 1.18
N VAL A 184 -10.09 6.24 0.30
CA VAL A 184 -9.54 6.05 -1.05
C VAL A 184 -8.24 6.83 -1.19
N GLY A 185 -7.17 6.12 -1.49
CA GLY A 185 -5.84 6.65 -1.75
C GLY A 185 -5.31 6.25 -3.13
N MET A 186 -4.05 6.55 -3.40
CA MET A 186 -3.41 6.26 -4.68
C MET A 186 -2.05 5.59 -4.51
N VAL A 187 -1.69 4.73 -5.46
CA VAL A 187 -0.32 4.22 -5.62
C VAL A 187 0.44 5.17 -6.52
N VAL A 188 1.54 5.76 -6.00
CA VAL A 188 2.40 6.69 -6.75
C VAL A 188 3.87 6.30 -6.58
N GLY A 189 4.48 5.81 -7.66
CA GLY A 189 5.90 5.44 -7.70
C GLY A 189 6.79 6.66 -7.95
N LEU A 190 7.54 7.11 -6.96
CA LEU A 190 8.39 8.31 -7.04
C LEU A 190 9.59 8.17 -7.99
N THR A 191 9.95 6.97 -8.44
CA THR A 191 10.98 6.78 -9.47
C THR A 191 10.61 7.45 -10.80
N ASN A 192 9.31 7.51 -11.08
CA ASN A 192 8.73 8.08 -12.30
C ASN A 192 7.89 9.33 -12.02
N ALA A 193 7.69 9.68 -10.74
CA ALA A 193 6.97 10.86 -10.31
C ALA A 193 7.98 11.94 -9.90
N ASP A 194 7.92 13.05 -10.58
CA ASP A 194 8.51 14.32 -10.15
C ASP A 194 7.45 15.14 -9.36
N SER A 195 7.85 16.30 -8.84
CA SER A 195 6.94 17.20 -8.13
C SER A 195 5.70 17.57 -8.96
N SER A 196 5.82 17.61 -10.30
CA SER A 196 4.72 17.96 -11.20
C SER A 196 3.57 16.94 -11.18
N ILE A 197 3.85 15.68 -10.87
CA ILE A 197 2.80 14.65 -10.73
C ILE A 197 2.04 14.86 -9.43
N LEU A 198 2.74 15.13 -8.33
CA LEU A 198 2.11 15.36 -7.02
C LEU A 198 1.21 16.61 -7.03
N GLU A 199 1.57 17.65 -7.77
CA GLU A 199 0.75 18.87 -7.94
C GLU A 199 -0.55 18.64 -8.71
N ARG A 200 -0.65 17.54 -9.48
CA ARG A 200 -1.78 17.20 -10.37
C ARG A 200 -2.75 16.18 -9.79
N ILE A 201 -2.44 15.63 -8.63
CA ILE A 201 -3.31 14.65 -7.96
C ILE A 201 -3.90 15.25 -6.68
N PRO A 202 -5.08 14.80 -6.24
CA PRO A 202 -5.68 15.30 -5.00
C PRO A 202 -4.86 14.91 -3.77
N ASP A 203 -5.00 15.69 -2.69
CA ASP A 203 -4.47 15.34 -1.38
C ASP A 203 -5.27 14.15 -0.82
N ALA A 204 -4.67 12.96 -0.90
CA ALA A 204 -5.23 11.68 -0.48
C ALA A 204 -4.11 10.76 0.00
N PRO A 205 -4.39 9.71 0.80
CA PRO A 205 -3.37 8.77 1.22
C PRO A 205 -2.58 8.20 0.04
N LEU A 206 -1.25 8.19 0.15
CA LEU A 206 -0.37 7.67 -0.90
C LEU A 206 0.30 6.36 -0.46
N LEU A 207 0.28 5.36 -1.33
CA LEU A 207 1.16 4.20 -1.21
C LEU A 207 2.29 4.33 -2.22
N ILE A 208 3.51 4.46 -1.70
CA ILE A 208 4.71 4.75 -2.47
C ILE A 208 5.60 3.51 -2.48
N PRO A 209 5.66 2.77 -3.60
CA PRO A 209 6.54 1.62 -3.73
C PRO A 209 7.99 2.04 -3.96
N GLY A 210 8.94 1.26 -3.40
CA GLY A 210 10.31 1.21 -3.93
C GLY A 210 11.36 2.14 -3.31
N LEU A 211 11.25 2.56 -2.05
CA LEU A 211 12.38 3.16 -1.37
C LEU A 211 13.50 2.10 -1.16
N GLY A 212 14.69 2.37 -1.64
CA GLY A 212 15.88 1.54 -1.41
C GLY A 212 16.36 0.74 -2.62
N ALA A 213 15.49 0.17 -3.45
CA ALA A 213 15.92 -0.61 -4.62
C ALA A 213 15.87 0.18 -5.93
N GLN A 214 15.09 1.28 -5.97
CA GLN A 214 14.86 2.09 -7.18
C GLN A 214 15.19 3.57 -7.00
N GLY A 215 15.71 3.99 -5.83
CA GLY A 215 16.26 5.33 -5.62
C GLY A 215 15.23 6.47 -5.62
N GLY A 216 13.97 6.21 -5.25
CA GLY A 216 12.94 7.25 -5.19
C GLY A 216 13.35 8.37 -4.21
N ASP A 217 13.31 9.61 -4.69
CA ASP A 217 13.59 10.80 -3.87
C ASP A 217 12.31 11.19 -3.11
N LEU A 218 12.34 11.04 -1.78
CA LEU A 218 11.21 11.44 -0.91
C LEU A 218 11.11 12.96 -0.71
N SER A 219 12.13 13.73 -1.10
CA SER A 219 12.13 15.18 -0.92
C SER A 219 10.99 15.87 -1.69
N CYS A 220 10.55 15.28 -2.80
CA CYS A 220 9.41 15.77 -3.56
C CYS A 220 8.08 15.73 -2.78
N LEU A 221 7.93 14.82 -1.80
CA LEU A 221 6.77 14.78 -0.91
C LEU A 221 6.79 15.92 0.10
N SER A 222 7.94 16.22 0.70
CA SER A 222 8.09 17.23 1.73
C SER A 222 7.72 18.66 1.26
N GLY A 223 7.77 18.92 -0.05
CA GLY A 223 7.41 20.23 -0.63
C GLY A 223 6.09 20.25 -1.41
N SER A 224 5.40 19.12 -1.52
CA SER A 224 4.24 18.98 -2.40
C SER A 224 2.93 19.57 -1.89
N GLY A 225 2.86 19.89 -0.60
CA GLY A 225 1.60 20.32 0.06
C GLY A 225 0.64 19.16 0.39
N HIS A 226 1.00 17.90 0.12
CA HIS A 226 0.23 16.76 0.58
C HIS A 226 0.28 16.62 2.10
N VAL A 227 -0.89 16.54 2.73
CA VAL A 227 -1.09 16.41 4.19
C VAL A 227 -1.57 15.00 4.54
N ALA A 228 -2.27 14.35 3.62
CA ALA A 228 -2.75 12.99 3.80
C ALA A 228 -1.59 12.01 4.03
N PRO A 229 -1.76 11.00 4.92
CA PRO A 229 -0.67 10.15 5.36
C PRO A 229 -0.11 9.28 4.21
N PRO A 230 1.21 9.34 3.92
CA PRO A 230 1.84 8.45 2.96
C PRO A 230 2.21 7.12 3.62
N LEU A 231 2.36 6.08 2.81
CA LEU A 231 3.02 4.81 3.14
C LEU A 231 4.20 4.60 2.21
N ILE A 232 5.39 4.46 2.75
CA ILE A 232 6.63 4.24 2.00
C ILE A 232 7.01 2.77 2.08
N ASN A 233 6.76 2.02 1.01
CA ASN A 233 6.96 0.57 1.02
C ASN A 233 8.42 0.17 0.82
N VAL A 234 8.93 -0.65 1.75
CA VAL A 234 10.25 -1.28 1.68
C VAL A 234 10.09 -2.79 1.91
N SER A 235 10.42 -3.60 0.91
CA SER A 235 10.39 -5.06 0.99
C SER A 235 11.80 -5.63 0.92
N ARG A 236 12.45 -5.64 -0.25
CA ARG A 236 13.78 -6.24 -0.45
C ARG A 236 14.85 -5.71 0.48
N GLY A 237 14.80 -4.41 0.79
CA GLY A 237 15.76 -3.76 1.69
C GLY A 237 15.74 -4.33 3.09
N ILE A 238 14.57 -4.74 3.57
CA ILE A 238 14.40 -5.34 4.90
C ILE A 238 14.60 -6.85 4.83
N MET A 239 13.93 -7.55 3.93
CA MET A 239 13.93 -9.01 3.93
C MET A 239 15.25 -9.62 3.46
N TYR A 240 15.92 -9.04 2.45
CA TYR A 240 16.98 -9.74 1.72
C TYR A 240 18.31 -9.01 1.60
N GLN A 241 18.36 -7.69 1.74
CA GLN A 241 19.62 -6.95 1.67
C GLN A 241 20.32 -6.94 3.03
N ASN A 242 21.64 -6.78 3.02
CA ASN A 242 22.49 -6.70 4.20
C ASN A 242 22.19 -7.85 5.21
N PRO A 243 22.53 -9.10 4.84
CA PRO A 243 22.15 -10.29 5.64
C PRO A 243 22.83 -10.31 7.03
N GLU A 244 23.88 -9.50 7.23
CA GLU A 244 24.56 -9.31 8.50
C GLU A 244 23.75 -8.52 9.54
N LEU A 245 22.73 -7.75 9.09
CA LEU A 245 21.86 -6.96 9.96
C LEU A 245 20.55 -7.69 10.26
N GLY A 246 20.03 -7.54 11.49
CA GLY A 246 18.70 -8.01 11.88
C GLY A 246 17.57 -7.24 11.21
N PHE A 247 16.36 -7.79 11.16
CA PHE A 247 15.22 -7.12 10.55
C PHE A 247 14.86 -5.81 11.29
N ALA A 248 14.93 -5.82 12.61
CA ALA A 248 14.72 -4.64 13.44
C ALA A 248 15.68 -3.50 13.09
N GLU A 249 16.98 -3.80 12.94
CA GLU A 249 18.00 -2.81 12.62
C GLU A 249 17.79 -2.19 11.23
N LYS A 250 17.46 -3.03 10.24
CA LYS A 250 17.12 -2.57 8.89
C LYS A 250 15.87 -1.68 8.90
N ALA A 251 14.81 -2.12 9.60
CA ALA A 251 13.56 -1.34 9.70
C ALA A 251 13.79 0.00 10.40
N ALA A 252 14.55 0.02 11.50
CA ALA A 252 14.93 1.26 12.19
C ALA A 252 15.68 2.23 11.27
N GLY A 253 16.65 1.73 10.49
CA GLY A 253 17.41 2.55 9.54
C GLY A 253 16.53 3.11 8.41
N PHE A 254 15.55 2.34 7.90
CA PHE A 254 14.59 2.86 6.92
C PHE A 254 13.62 3.86 7.55
N ALA A 255 13.09 3.57 8.75
CA ALA A 255 12.21 4.47 9.47
C ALA A 255 12.86 5.83 9.75
N GLN A 256 14.13 5.83 10.15
CA GLN A 256 14.90 7.07 10.36
C GLN A 256 15.04 7.88 9.07
N ARG A 257 15.43 7.24 7.96
CA ARG A 257 15.56 7.94 6.66
C ARG A 257 14.25 8.52 6.17
N ILE A 258 13.13 7.82 6.37
CA ILE A 258 11.79 8.31 6.03
C ILE A 258 11.43 9.49 6.90
N ARG A 259 11.69 9.42 8.21
CA ARG A 259 11.44 10.53 9.16
C ARG A 259 12.20 11.80 8.76
N GLU A 260 13.50 11.67 8.46
CA GLU A 260 14.34 12.78 8.04
C GLU A 260 13.85 13.41 6.73
N ALA A 261 13.47 12.58 5.75
CA ALA A 261 13.00 13.05 4.44
C ALA A 261 11.63 13.75 4.50
N LEU A 262 10.74 13.32 5.40
CA LEU A 262 9.38 13.84 5.51
C LEU A 262 9.20 14.85 6.66
N ASN A 263 10.26 15.15 7.43
CA ASN A 263 10.25 16.06 8.58
C ASN A 263 9.21 15.71 9.66
N TYR A 264 9.09 14.41 10.00
CA TYR A 264 8.24 13.94 11.10
C TYR A 264 8.87 14.16 12.48
#